data_162c81c07108a5a9b803c01993093c7f
#
_entry.id   162c81c07108a5a9b803c01993093c7f
#
_cell.length_a   1.000
_cell.length_b   1.000
_cell.length_c   1.000
_cell.angle_alpha   90.00
_cell.angle_beta   90.00
_cell.angle_gamma   90.00
#
_symmetry.space_group_name_H-M   'P 1'
#
loop_
_entity.id
_entity.type
_entity.pdbx_description
1 polymer ?
#
loop_
_entity_poly.entity_id
_entity_poly.type
_entity_poly.pdbx_seq_one_letter_code
_entity_poly.pdbx_strand_id
1 'polypeptide(L)'
;TSLGRGHGIDFLRNWSVILTAGATCSLPLCWSLPWSRLTRRQQKSGCAVAGWDGASRVGKRRGMILTDTDLFPPGTIRLNGVKVYGEELGKVSAYAAAAARAAGCGLERVFEGLAVGENAPRETAQDLSFYEQGGFGCTIHGESVLLGTASFLRKQDVRLPSNINLKTGIFLAIDHQLAAVFAVKYEASENVDYALRTLRRSRITPILAV
;
A
#
# COMPACT_ATOMS: atom_id res chain seq x y z
N THR A 1 -40.10 -41.15 -31.03
CA THR A 1 -40.54 -42.24 -31.94
C THR A 1 -40.77 -43.56 -31.20
N SER A 2 -40.27 -43.78 -30.00
CA SER A 2 -40.51 -44.95 -29.16
C SER A 2 -41.92 -45.00 -28.57
N LEU A 3 -42.55 -43.85 -28.35
CA LEU A 3 -43.91 -43.73 -27.79
C LEU A 3 -45.01 -44.31 -28.70
N GLY A 4 -44.81 -44.26 -30.01
CA GLY A 4 -45.79 -44.71 -30.97
C GLY A 4 -45.88 -46.24 -31.22
N ARG A 5 -44.96 -47.03 -30.58
CA ARG A 5 -44.89 -48.50 -30.75
C ARG A 5 -45.11 -49.29 -29.44
N GLY A 6 -45.65 -48.67 -28.39
CA GLY A 6 -45.96 -49.37 -27.13
C GLY A 6 -44.75 -49.64 -26.23
N HIS A 7 -43.57 -49.12 -26.56
CA HIS A 7 -42.35 -49.31 -25.77
C HIS A 7 -42.14 -48.18 -24.73
N GLY A 8 -43.07 -48.01 -23.80
CA GLY A 8 -42.99 -46.99 -22.76
C GLY A 8 -41.75 -47.10 -21.86
N ILE A 9 -41.26 -48.33 -21.67
CA ILE A 9 -40.04 -48.60 -20.85
C ILE A 9 -38.82 -48.05 -21.59
N ASP A 10 -38.69 -48.25 -22.88
CA ASP A 10 -37.56 -47.74 -23.68
C ASP A 10 -37.56 -46.22 -23.72
N PHE A 11 -38.72 -45.59 -23.76
CA PHE A 11 -38.85 -44.15 -23.66
C PHE A 11 -38.31 -43.61 -22.31
N LEU A 12 -38.77 -44.19 -21.21
CA LEU A 12 -38.29 -43.79 -19.88
C LEU A 12 -36.80 -44.02 -19.71
N ARG A 13 -36.28 -45.14 -20.21
CA ARG A 13 -34.86 -45.47 -20.19
C ARG A 13 -34.02 -44.46 -20.97
N ASN A 14 -34.44 -44.11 -22.18
CA ASN A 14 -33.77 -43.10 -23.01
C ASN A 14 -33.82 -41.72 -22.37
N TRP A 15 -34.93 -41.33 -21.77
CA TRP A 15 -35.06 -40.09 -21.03
C TRP A 15 -34.12 -40.04 -19.80
N SER A 16 -34.06 -41.12 -19.06
CA SER A 16 -33.16 -41.24 -17.92
C SER A 16 -31.69 -41.06 -18.33
N VAL A 17 -31.28 -41.68 -19.42
CA VAL A 17 -29.91 -41.53 -19.96
C VAL A 17 -29.63 -40.07 -20.37
N ILE A 18 -30.56 -39.43 -21.08
CA ILE A 18 -30.41 -38.04 -21.50
C ILE A 18 -30.35 -37.08 -20.32
N LEU A 19 -31.21 -37.27 -19.31
CA LEU A 19 -31.20 -36.46 -18.10
C LEU A 19 -29.91 -36.66 -17.29
N THR A 20 -29.43 -37.90 -17.17
CA THR A 20 -28.17 -38.19 -16.44
C THR A 20 -26.98 -37.59 -17.17
N ALA A 21 -26.89 -37.72 -18.48
CA ALA A 21 -25.83 -37.14 -19.29
C ALA A 21 -25.88 -35.59 -19.27
N GLY A 22 -27.11 -35.03 -19.36
CA GLY A 22 -27.31 -33.59 -19.28
C GLY A 22 -26.97 -33.00 -17.92
N ALA A 23 -27.31 -33.69 -16.81
CA ALA A 23 -27.02 -33.25 -15.47
C ALA A 23 -25.50 -33.20 -15.20
N THR A 24 -24.76 -34.18 -15.67
CA THR A 24 -23.28 -34.20 -15.51
C THR A 24 -22.58 -33.09 -16.26
N CYS A 25 -23.11 -32.61 -17.38
CA CYS A 25 -22.59 -31.48 -18.15
C CYS A 25 -23.02 -30.13 -17.59
N SER A 26 -24.18 -30.03 -16.96
CA SER A 26 -24.72 -28.77 -16.44
C SER A 26 -23.99 -28.26 -15.20
N LEU A 27 -23.57 -29.15 -14.33
CA LEU A 27 -22.83 -28.80 -13.09
C LEU A 27 -21.55 -28.01 -13.37
N PRO A 28 -20.61 -28.46 -14.22
CA PRO A 28 -19.43 -27.67 -14.58
C PRO A 28 -19.79 -26.32 -15.21
N LEU A 29 -20.80 -26.26 -16.05
CA LEU A 29 -21.23 -25.02 -16.70
C LEU A 29 -21.84 -24.02 -15.72
N CYS A 30 -22.68 -24.47 -14.80
CA CYS A 30 -23.28 -23.61 -13.79
C CYS A 30 -22.24 -23.01 -12.84
N TRP A 31 -21.12 -23.68 -12.64
CA TRP A 31 -20.07 -23.25 -11.74
C TRP A 31 -18.98 -22.44 -12.46
N SER A 32 -18.50 -22.92 -13.59
CA SER A 32 -17.36 -22.33 -14.29
C SER A 32 -17.70 -21.02 -15.00
N LEU A 33 -18.91 -20.89 -15.56
CA LEU A 33 -19.31 -19.68 -16.27
C LEU A 33 -19.42 -18.43 -15.36
N PRO A 34 -20.14 -18.47 -14.23
CA PRO A 34 -20.17 -17.34 -13.31
C PRO A 34 -18.78 -16.99 -12.77
N TRP A 35 -17.97 -18.03 -12.47
CA TRP A 35 -16.60 -17.82 -11.99
C TRP A 35 -15.72 -17.16 -13.03
N SER A 36 -15.75 -17.60 -14.29
CA SER A 36 -14.98 -16.99 -15.37
C SER A 36 -15.39 -15.54 -15.64
N ARG A 37 -16.68 -15.22 -15.53
CA ARG A 37 -17.16 -13.83 -15.64
C ARG A 37 -16.67 -12.97 -14.48
N LEU A 38 -16.70 -13.49 -13.26
CA LEU A 38 -16.20 -12.80 -12.09
C LEU A 38 -14.71 -12.51 -12.21
N THR A 39 -13.90 -13.51 -12.52
CA THR A 39 -12.45 -13.36 -12.67
C THR A 39 -12.07 -12.39 -13.79
N ARG A 40 -12.72 -12.46 -14.95
CA ARG A 40 -12.50 -11.51 -16.05
C ARG A 40 -12.84 -10.07 -15.66
N ARG A 41 -13.91 -9.87 -14.88
CA ARG A 41 -14.28 -8.54 -14.40
C ARG A 41 -13.25 -7.99 -13.42
N GLN A 42 -12.75 -8.83 -12.52
CA GLN A 42 -11.75 -8.43 -11.53
C GLN A 42 -10.38 -8.19 -12.15
N GLN A 43 -9.97 -8.99 -13.13
CA GLN A 43 -8.73 -8.76 -13.87
C GLN A 43 -8.69 -7.38 -14.55
N LYS A 44 -9.83 -6.89 -15.06
CA LYS A 44 -9.93 -5.54 -15.63
C LYS A 44 -9.70 -4.43 -14.58
N SER A 45 -9.93 -4.74 -13.32
CA SER A 45 -9.69 -3.83 -12.19
C SER A 45 -8.31 -4.05 -11.53
N GLY A 46 -7.43 -4.87 -12.15
CA GLY A 46 -6.12 -5.18 -11.58
C GLY A 46 -6.16 -6.13 -10.37
N CYS A 47 -7.30 -6.78 -10.11
CA CYS A 47 -7.45 -7.70 -8.98
C CYS A 47 -7.40 -9.15 -9.43
N ALA A 48 -6.76 -10.00 -8.63
CA ALA A 48 -6.77 -11.46 -8.77
C ALA A 48 -7.31 -12.10 -7.49
N VAL A 49 -8.22 -13.08 -7.65
CA VAL A 49 -8.76 -13.84 -6.52
C VAL A 49 -8.27 -15.28 -6.61
N ALA A 50 -7.67 -15.77 -5.53
CA ALA A 50 -7.12 -17.12 -5.43
C ALA A 50 -8.25 -18.15 -5.28
N GLY A 51 -8.92 -18.46 -6.38
CA GLY A 51 -9.96 -19.49 -6.44
C GLY A 51 -11.20 -19.21 -5.58
N TRP A 52 -12.03 -20.22 -5.45
CA TRP A 52 -13.28 -20.13 -4.68
C TRP A 52 -13.04 -19.97 -3.18
N ASP A 53 -12.01 -20.61 -2.64
CA ASP A 53 -11.67 -20.49 -1.22
C ASP A 53 -11.27 -19.06 -0.86
N GLY A 54 -10.45 -18.42 -1.68
CA GLY A 54 -10.10 -17.01 -1.53
C GLY A 54 -11.32 -16.10 -1.58
N ALA A 55 -12.22 -16.29 -2.56
CA ALA A 55 -13.45 -15.52 -2.67
C ALA A 55 -14.36 -15.70 -1.46
N SER A 56 -14.51 -16.94 -0.97
CA SER A 56 -15.33 -17.26 0.20
C SER A 56 -14.78 -16.61 1.48
N ARG A 57 -13.46 -16.59 1.64
CA ARG A 57 -12.80 -15.95 2.79
C ARG A 57 -12.98 -14.44 2.77
N VAL A 58 -12.79 -13.80 1.62
CA VAL A 58 -12.97 -12.35 1.47
C VAL A 58 -14.44 -11.96 1.72
N GLY A 59 -15.40 -12.70 1.18
CA GLY A 59 -16.82 -12.40 1.31
C GLY A 59 -17.35 -12.45 2.76
N LYS A 60 -16.66 -13.14 3.66
CA LYS A 60 -17.02 -13.26 5.08
C LYS A 60 -16.37 -12.18 5.96
N ARG A 61 -15.39 -11.46 5.47
CA ARG A 61 -14.64 -10.47 6.25
C ARG A 61 -15.38 -9.14 6.30
N ARG A 62 -15.33 -8.49 7.46
CA ARG A 62 -15.94 -7.18 7.70
C ARG A 62 -14.91 -6.10 8.02
N GLY A 63 -13.64 -6.44 8.13
CA GLY A 63 -12.52 -5.55 8.35
C GLY A 63 -11.47 -5.71 7.27
N MET A 64 -10.85 -4.61 6.87
CA MET A 64 -9.71 -4.57 5.96
C MET A 64 -8.62 -3.73 6.61
N ILE A 65 -7.44 -4.31 6.79
CA ILE A 65 -6.27 -3.60 7.28
C ILE A 65 -5.63 -2.89 6.09
N LEU A 66 -5.39 -1.61 6.26
CA LEU A 66 -4.73 -0.74 5.28
C LEU A 66 -3.48 -0.15 5.93
N THR A 67 -2.41 -0.07 5.18
CA THR A 67 -1.20 0.64 5.59
C THR A 67 -1.21 2.06 5.03
N ASP A 68 -0.35 2.91 5.53
CA ASP A 68 -0.13 4.25 4.99
C ASP A 68 0.32 4.22 3.53
N THR A 69 1.14 3.24 3.14
CA THR A 69 1.60 3.03 1.76
C THR A 69 0.48 2.60 0.81
N ASP A 70 -0.57 1.93 1.30
CA ASP A 70 -1.76 1.60 0.50
C ASP A 70 -2.60 2.86 0.22
N LEU A 71 -2.66 3.79 1.17
CA LEU A 71 -3.42 5.03 1.05
C LEU A 71 -2.65 6.11 0.29
N PHE A 72 -1.35 6.17 0.51
CA PHE A 72 -0.45 7.16 -0.08
C PHE A 72 0.72 6.45 -0.79
N PRO A 73 0.48 5.83 -1.95
CA PRO A 73 1.54 5.17 -2.69
C PRO A 73 2.65 6.15 -3.10
N PRO A 74 3.87 5.66 -3.33
CA PRO A 74 4.98 6.48 -3.78
C PRO A 74 4.59 7.35 -4.99
N GLY A 75 4.81 8.66 -4.90
CA GLY A 75 4.43 9.65 -5.92
C GLY A 75 3.18 10.48 -5.59
N THR A 76 2.40 10.12 -4.57
CA THR A 76 1.30 10.95 -4.04
C THR A 76 1.76 11.89 -2.93
N ILE A 77 2.96 11.66 -2.41
CA ILE A 77 3.59 12.51 -1.40
C ILE A 77 4.37 13.60 -2.12
N ARG A 78 4.04 14.83 -1.85
CA ARG A 78 4.71 16.01 -2.43
C ARG A 78 5.42 16.80 -1.36
N LEU A 79 6.58 17.34 -1.72
CA LEU A 79 7.30 18.28 -0.90
C LEU A 79 6.77 19.69 -1.18
N ASN A 80 6.33 20.37 -0.12
CA ASN A 80 5.87 21.77 -0.21
C ASN A 80 6.98 22.78 0.08
N GLY A 81 8.04 22.35 0.76
CA GLY A 81 9.17 23.22 1.08
C GLY A 81 10.18 22.53 1.99
N VAL A 82 11.39 23.05 1.96
CA VAL A 82 12.50 22.62 2.80
C VAL A 82 13.09 23.83 3.50
N LYS A 83 13.40 23.67 4.77
CA LYS A 83 14.19 24.63 5.52
C LYS A 83 15.42 23.93 6.07
N VAL A 84 16.58 24.40 5.69
CA VAL A 84 17.88 23.84 6.09
C VAL A 84 18.49 24.71 7.19
N TYR A 85 19.19 24.09 8.14
CA TYR A 85 19.81 24.71 9.29
C TYR A 85 21.29 24.32 9.36
N GLY A 86 22.18 25.25 8.98
CA GLY A 86 23.62 25.07 9.15
C GLY A 86 24.33 24.10 8.21
N GLU A 87 23.61 23.35 7.41
CA GLU A 87 24.15 22.36 6.48
C GLU A 87 23.83 22.72 5.01
N GLU A 88 24.48 22.06 4.06
CA GLU A 88 24.17 22.22 2.64
C GLU A 88 22.94 21.40 2.23
N LEU A 89 22.08 21.95 1.36
CA LEU A 89 20.89 21.28 0.86
C LEU A 89 21.24 19.93 0.21
N GLY A 90 22.36 19.86 -0.52
CA GLY A 90 22.83 18.64 -1.17
C GLY A 90 23.11 17.51 -0.18
N LYS A 91 23.88 17.79 0.90
CA LYS A 91 24.18 16.82 1.97
C LYS A 91 22.90 16.36 2.66
N VAL A 92 22.06 17.31 3.05
CA VAL A 92 20.79 17.05 3.74
C VAL A 92 19.84 16.17 2.92
N SER A 93 19.70 16.47 1.62
CA SER A 93 18.83 15.69 0.72
C SER A 93 19.39 14.29 0.47
N ALA A 94 20.70 14.14 0.31
CA ALA A 94 21.36 12.84 0.12
C ALA A 94 21.20 11.96 1.37
N TYR A 95 21.39 12.53 2.56
CA TYR A 95 21.24 11.82 3.84
C TYR A 95 19.78 11.43 4.10
N ALA A 96 18.84 12.34 3.84
CA ALA A 96 17.41 12.03 3.97
C ALA A 96 16.98 10.93 2.99
N ALA A 97 17.46 10.96 1.74
CA ALA A 97 17.16 9.93 0.74
C ALA A 97 17.76 8.57 1.12
N ALA A 98 19.03 8.54 1.60
CA ALA A 98 19.70 7.32 2.03
C ALA A 98 18.99 6.69 3.24
N ALA A 99 18.65 7.50 4.24
CA ALA A 99 17.93 7.07 5.43
C ALA A 99 16.53 6.55 5.09
N ALA A 100 15.77 7.27 4.24
CA ALA A 100 14.44 6.87 3.80
C ALA A 100 14.46 5.56 2.98
N ARG A 101 15.48 5.37 2.14
CA ARG A 101 15.68 4.15 1.35
C ARG A 101 15.97 2.96 2.25
N ALA A 102 16.85 3.12 3.23
CA ALA A 102 17.16 2.07 4.19
C ALA A 102 15.94 1.67 5.02
N ALA A 103 15.12 2.65 5.42
CA ALA A 103 13.89 2.41 6.17
C ALA A 103 12.72 1.86 5.32
N GLY A 104 12.80 1.97 3.98
CA GLY A 104 11.71 1.53 3.09
C GLY A 104 10.41 2.32 3.25
N CYS A 105 10.47 3.58 3.70
CA CYS A 105 9.30 4.38 4.02
C CYS A 105 8.65 5.07 2.79
N GLY A 106 9.14 4.83 1.59
CA GLY A 106 8.57 5.38 0.34
C GLY A 106 8.81 6.87 0.11
N LEU A 107 9.57 7.53 1.00
CA LEU A 107 9.90 8.97 0.90
C LEU A 107 11.19 9.23 0.11
N GLU A 108 11.94 8.19 -0.26
CA GLU A 108 13.22 8.32 -0.96
C GLU A 108 13.13 9.18 -2.20
N ARG A 109 12.09 8.98 -3.02
CA ARG A 109 11.87 9.75 -4.26
C ARG A 109 11.60 11.25 -4.01
N VAL A 110 10.97 11.55 -2.87
CA VAL A 110 10.67 12.93 -2.47
C VAL A 110 11.98 13.68 -2.15
N PHE A 111 12.91 13.01 -1.48
CA PHE A 111 14.20 13.58 -1.12
C PHE A 111 15.20 13.57 -2.29
N GLU A 112 15.20 12.53 -3.11
CA GLU A 112 16.00 12.46 -4.34
C GLU A 112 15.66 13.59 -5.32
N GLY A 113 14.38 13.99 -5.40
CA GLY A 113 13.94 15.12 -6.21
C GLY A 113 14.47 16.49 -5.76
N LEU A 114 15.05 16.59 -4.56
CA LEU A 114 15.72 17.79 -4.06
C LEU A 114 17.20 17.85 -4.42
N ALA A 115 17.82 16.71 -4.68
CA ALA A 115 19.22 16.66 -5.08
C ALA A 115 19.34 17.25 -6.49
N VAL A 116 19.77 18.49 -6.58
CA VAL A 116 20.02 19.20 -7.83
C VAL A 116 21.29 18.62 -8.46
N GLY A 117 21.11 17.71 -9.41
CA GLY A 117 22.21 17.17 -10.21
C GLY A 117 22.09 15.64 -10.41
N GLU A 118 22.26 15.17 -11.65
CA GLU A 118 22.23 13.75 -12.03
C GLU A 118 23.33 12.89 -11.36
N ASN A 119 24.27 13.50 -10.63
CA ASN A 119 25.43 12.87 -10.00
C ASN A 119 25.49 13.04 -8.49
N ALA A 120 24.35 13.21 -7.78
CA ALA A 120 24.40 13.19 -6.31
C ALA A 120 24.90 11.80 -5.86
N PRO A 121 25.97 11.74 -5.02
CA PRO A 121 26.49 10.48 -4.52
C PRO A 121 25.37 9.73 -3.79
N ARG A 122 25.17 8.46 -4.14
CA ARG A 122 24.21 7.60 -3.44
C ARG A 122 24.83 7.18 -2.11
N GLU A 123 24.47 7.91 -1.08
CA GLU A 123 24.88 7.59 0.29
C GLU A 123 24.26 6.29 0.75
N THR A 124 24.97 5.56 1.60
CA THR A 124 24.50 4.28 2.16
C THR A 124 24.35 4.44 3.67
N ALA A 125 23.14 4.16 4.17
CA ALA A 125 22.87 4.15 5.60
C ALA A 125 23.19 2.78 6.20
N GLN A 126 23.77 2.78 7.39
CA GLN A 126 24.10 1.60 8.21
C GLN A 126 23.37 1.69 9.56
N ASP A 127 23.33 0.59 10.31
CA ASP A 127 22.81 0.54 11.70
C ASP A 127 21.40 1.14 11.88
N LEU A 128 20.47 0.73 11.00
CA LEU A 128 19.10 1.22 11.04
C LEU A 128 18.36 0.79 12.30
N SER A 129 17.82 1.74 13.03
CA SER A 129 17.04 1.54 14.26
C SER A 129 15.70 2.25 14.17
N PHE A 130 14.60 1.53 14.40
CA PHE A 130 13.24 2.09 14.41
C PHE A 130 12.80 2.40 15.84
N TYR A 131 12.09 3.52 15.99
CA TYR A 131 11.56 3.97 17.28
C TYR A 131 10.04 4.06 17.23
N GLU A 132 9.38 3.60 18.28
CA GLU A 132 7.90 3.59 18.37
C GLU A 132 7.26 4.99 18.25
N GLN A 133 8.02 6.05 18.46
CA GLN A 133 7.53 7.42 18.43
C GLN A 133 7.42 8.03 17.01
N GLY A 134 7.55 7.20 15.98
CA GLY A 134 7.39 7.65 14.59
C GLY A 134 8.64 8.30 14.02
N GLY A 135 9.76 7.61 14.15
CA GLY A 135 11.03 7.98 13.55
C GLY A 135 12.02 6.83 13.54
N PHE A 136 13.12 7.01 12.87
CA PHE A 136 14.21 6.06 12.81
C PHE A 136 15.57 6.77 12.81
N GLY A 137 16.58 6.03 13.22
CA GLY A 137 17.97 6.47 13.22
C GLY A 137 18.84 5.55 12.38
N CYS A 138 19.87 6.08 11.78
CA CYS A 138 20.90 5.34 11.05
C CYS A 138 22.25 6.06 11.15
N THR A 139 23.29 5.41 10.68
CA THR A 139 24.64 5.99 10.59
C THR A 139 25.02 6.17 9.13
N ILE A 140 25.47 7.36 8.75
CA ILE A 140 25.94 7.69 7.40
C ILE A 140 27.29 8.39 7.54
N HIS A 141 28.35 7.85 6.94
CA HIS A 141 29.74 8.35 7.06
C HIS A 141 30.24 8.51 8.49
N GLY A 142 29.70 7.72 9.43
CA GLY A 142 30.05 7.84 10.86
C GLY A 142 29.25 8.90 11.62
N GLU A 143 28.43 9.71 10.94
CA GLU A 143 27.51 10.67 11.55
C GLU A 143 26.20 9.99 11.93
N SER A 144 25.65 10.31 13.10
CA SER A 144 24.34 9.81 13.55
C SER A 144 23.23 10.61 12.89
N VAL A 145 22.38 9.95 12.12
CA VAL A 145 21.28 10.58 11.37
C VAL A 145 19.93 10.12 11.94
N LEU A 146 19.10 11.06 12.37
CA LEU A 146 17.76 10.81 12.87
C LEU A 146 16.73 11.44 11.92
N LEU A 147 15.75 10.67 11.48
CA LEU A 147 14.66 11.13 10.62
C LEU A 147 13.32 10.77 11.25
N GLY A 148 12.41 11.74 11.36
CA GLY A 148 11.09 11.47 11.92
C GLY A 148 10.29 12.72 12.28
N THR A 149 9.32 12.53 13.17
CA THR A 149 8.44 13.61 13.63
C THR A 149 9.11 14.53 14.63
N ALA A 150 8.55 15.74 14.83
CA ALA A 150 9.06 16.68 15.84
C ALA A 150 9.03 16.09 17.27
N SER A 151 8.02 15.28 17.59
CA SER A 151 7.89 14.61 18.88
C SER A 151 8.99 13.57 19.10
N PHE A 152 9.34 12.83 18.06
CA PHE A 152 10.43 11.87 18.06
C PHE A 152 11.78 12.57 18.33
N LEU A 153 12.12 13.60 17.55
CA LEU A 153 13.40 14.30 17.70
C LEU A 153 13.56 14.94 19.08
N ARG A 154 12.48 15.51 19.65
CA ARG A 154 12.51 16.06 21.02
C ARG A 154 12.85 15.00 22.08
N LYS A 155 12.36 13.77 21.89
CA LYS A 155 12.69 12.65 22.79
C LYS A 155 14.11 12.13 22.62
N GLN A 156 14.74 12.44 21.49
CA GLN A 156 16.14 12.16 21.21
C GLN A 156 17.06 13.36 21.56
N ASP A 157 16.58 14.27 22.42
CA ASP A 157 17.31 15.44 22.92
C ASP A 157 17.75 16.43 21.81
N VAL A 158 17.13 16.39 20.64
CA VAL A 158 17.36 17.35 19.56
C VAL A 158 16.61 18.66 19.85
N ARG A 159 17.33 19.78 19.89
CA ARG A 159 16.75 21.10 20.10
C ARG A 159 16.00 21.56 18.85
N LEU A 160 14.68 21.71 18.94
CA LEU A 160 13.86 22.24 17.87
C LEU A 160 13.47 23.71 18.14
N PRO A 161 13.53 24.60 17.14
CA PRO A 161 13.03 25.95 17.27
C PRO A 161 11.53 25.97 17.62
N SER A 162 11.15 26.85 18.55
CA SER A 162 9.77 26.91 19.08
C SER A 162 8.74 27.45 18.07
N ASN A 163 9.18 28.08 17.00
CA ASN A 163 8.31 28.66 15.97
C ASN A 163 7.96 27.72 14.82
N ILE A 164 8.36 26.44 14.88
CA ILE A 164 8.03 25.47 13.83
C ILE A 164 6.76 24.73 14.24
N ASN A 165 5.61 25.19 13.73
CA ASN A 165 4.31 24.55 13.94
C ASN A 165 3.84 23.83 12.67
N LEU A 166 4.63 22.87 12.19
CA LEU A 166 4.29 22.04 11.04
C LEU A 166 3.63 20.74 11.53
N LYS A 167 2.33 20.60 11.29
CA LYS A 167 1.58 19.37 11.61
C LYS A 167 2.06 18.16 10.79
N THR A 168 2.60 18.39 9.59
CA THR A 168 3.08 17.38 8.65
C THR A 168 4.52 17.65 8.23
N GLY A 169 5.39 17.86 9.21
CA GLY A 169 6.82 18.08 8.99
C GLY A 169 7.62 16.80 9.26
N ILE A 170 8.57 16.51 8.38
CA ILE A 170 9.61 15.50 8.60
C ILE A 170 10.88 16.26 8.97
N PHE A 171 11.48 15.85 10.07
CA PHE A 171 12.65 16.51 10.64
C PHE A 171 13.86 15.60 10.47
N LEU A 172 14.96 16.16 10.01
CA LEU A 172 16.26 15.51 9.93
C LEU A 172 17.22 16.14 10.94
N ALA A 173 17.84 15.33 11.76
CA ALA A 173 18.94 15.74 12.61
C ALA A 173 20.20 14.95 12.28
N ILE A 174 21.36 15.61 12.33
CA ILE A 174 22.68 15.02 12.16
C ILE A 174 23.44 15.31 13.45
N ASP A 175 24.02 14.30 14.06
CA ASP A 175 24.74 14.38 15.34
C ASP A 175 23.98 15.15 16.43
N HIS A 176 22.67 14.80 16.57
CA HIS A 176 21.73 15.44 17.51
C HIS A 176 21.47 16.94 17.28
N GLN A 177 21.89 17.48 16.12
CA GLN A 177 21.58 18.85 15.72
C GLN A 177 20.57 18.86 14.58
N LEU A 178 19.59 19.76 14.65
CA LEU A 178 18.60 19.90 13.59
C LEU A 178 19.28 20.38 12.30
N ALA A 179 19.28 19.54 11.27
CA ALA A 179 19.87 19.84 9.96
C ALA A 179 18.82 20.34 8.96
N ALA A 180 17.62 19.75 8.95
CA ALA A 180 16.56 20.21 8.06
C ALA A 180 15.15 19.88 8.55
N VAL A 181 14.20 20.62 7.98
CA VAL A 181 12.76 20.38 8.11
C VAL A 181 12.13 20.35 6.72
N PHE A 182 11.47 19.24 6.41
CA PHE A 182 10.78 19.02 5.17
C PHE A 182 9.26 19.15 5.41
N ALA A 183 8.62 20.09 4.76
CA ALA A 183 7.17 20.21 4.75
C ALA A 183 6.60 19.28 3.68
N VAL A 184 5.98 18.18 4.08
CA VAL A 184 5.39 17.20 3.17
C VAL A 184 3.87 17.36 3.13
N LYS A 185 3.29 17.16 1.95
CA LYS A 185 1.86 17.12 1.74
C LYS A 185 1.47 15.75 1.21
N TYR A 186 0.56 15.10 1.92
CA TYR A 186 -0.04 13.85 1.50
C TYR A 186 -1.30 14.17 0.69
N GLU A 187 -1.31 13.78 -0.58
CA GLU A 187 -2.47 13.94 -1.45
C GLU A 187 -3.08 12.56 -1.70
N ALA A 188 -4.24 12.32 -1.08
CA ALA A 188 -5.00 11.10 -1.39
C ALA A 188 -5.49 11.18 -2.84
N SER A 189 -5.28 10.11 -3.62
CA SER A 189 -5.83 10.03 -4.97
C SER A 189 -7.36 9.88 -4.92
N GLU A 190 -8.06 10.33 -5.95
CA GLU A 190 -9.51 10.15 -6.09
C GLU A 190 -9.91 8.66 -5.98
N ASN A 191 -9.03 7.77 -6.46
CA ASN A 191 -9.23 6.32 -6.37
C ASN A 191 -9.26 5.82 -4.92
N VAL A 192 -8.43 6.37 -4.03
CA VAL A 192 -8.41 6.00 -2.61
C VAL A 192 -9.70 6.45 -1.93
N ASP A 193 -10.15 7.68 -2.17
CA ASP A 193 -11.42 8.18 -1.61
C ASP A 193 -12.61 7.34 -2.12
N TYR A 194 -12.65 7.03 -3.40
CA TYR A 194 -13.65 6.14 -3.97
C TYR A 194 -13.63 4.74 -3.34
N ALA A 195 -12.44 4.16 -3.16
CA ALA A 195 -12.26 2.83 -2.55
C ALA A 195 -12.75 2.83 -1.09
N LEU A 196 -12.38 3.82 -0.29
CA LEU A 196 -12.81 3.94 1.10
C LEU A 196 -14.33 4.10 1.23
N ARG A 197 -14.95 4.91 0.37
CA ARG A 197 -16.42 5.05 0.33
C ARG A 197 -17.10 3.74 -0.06
N THR A 198 -16.51 2.99 -1.00
CA THR A 198 -17.03 1.69 -1.45
C THR A 198 -16.94 0.63 -0.35
N LEU A 199 -15.82 0.58 0.38
CA LEU A 199 -15.65 -0.30 1.56
C LEU A 199 -16.74 -0.02 2.60
N ARG A 200 -16.97 1.25 2.94
CA ARG A 200 -18.03 1.63 3.90
C ARG A 200 -19.43 1.23 3.42
N ARG A 201 -19.74 1.44 2.14
CA ARG A 201 -21.02 1.00 1.55
C ARG A 201 -21.19 -0.53 1.61
N SER A 202 -20.11 -1.27 1.48
CA SER A 202 -20.06 -2.73 1.58
C SER A 202 -20.03 -3.23 3.03
N ARG A 203 -20.15 -2.36 4.02
CA ARG A 203 -20.06 -2.66 5.46
C ARG A 203 -18.73 -3.31 5.84
N ILE A 204 -17.66 -2.94 5.16
CA ILE A 204 -16.29 -3.31 5.49
C ILE A 204 -15.66 -2.14 6.22
N THR A 205 -15.14 -2.39 7.43
CA THR A 205 -14.49 -1.37 8.25
C THR A 205 -13.02 -1.28 7.86
N PRO A 206 -12.55 -0.14 7.32
CA PRO A 206 -11.11 0.07 7.10
C PRO A 206 -10.44 0.30 8.46
N ILE A 207 -9.33 -0.39 8.69
CA ILE A 207 -8.49 -0.31 9.90
C ILE A 207 -7.12 0.13 9.42
N LEU A 208 -6.66 1.30 9.87
CA LEU A 208 -5.32 1.79 9.56
C LEU A 208 -4.32 1.12 10.51
N ALA A 209 -3.37 0.40 9.96
CA ALA A 209 -2.19 -0.06 10.68
C ALA A 209 -1.12 1.05 10.62
N VAL A 210 -0.76 1.54 11.80
CA VAL A 210 0.28 2.57 11.99
C VAL A 210 1.49 1.94 12.63
#